data_37df13226f3858fe90dd16cca6af683e
#
_entry.id   37df13226f3858fe90dd16cca6af683e
#
_cell.length_a   1.000
_cell.length_b   1.000
_cell.length_c   1.000
_cell.angle_alpha   90.00
_cell.angle_beta   90.00
_cell.angle_gamma   90.00
#
_symmetry.space_group_name_H-M   'P 1'
#
loop_
_entity.id
_entity.type
_entity.pdbx_description
1 polymer ?
#
loop_
_entity_poly.entity_id
_entity_poly.type
_entity_poly.pdbx_seq_one_letter_code
_entity_poly.pdbx_strand_id
1 'polypeptide(L)'
;MSQTTLPHSLLQAMTWRCIGPSRGGRVVAVAGDPHNPAVYYFGAVAGGVWKTDDAGRSWRNVSDKFFKSASVGALAVSDSDPNVIYAGMGESTIRTDVSYGDGVYKSTD
;
A
#
# COMPACT_ATOMS: atom_id res chain seq x y z
N MET A 1 1.26 -22.76 16.23
CA MET A 1 0.85 -22.25 14.92
C MET A 1 1.54 -23.07 13.83
N SER A 2 0.76 -23.68 12.97
CA SER A 2 1.32 -24.49 11.90
C SER A 2 1.83 -23.58 10.76
N GLN A 3 3.00 -23.89 10.26
CA GLN A 3 3.53 -23.23 9.05
C GLN A 3 3.10 -24.03 7.83
N THR A 4 2.54 -23.34 6.85
CA THR A 4 2.21 -23.95 5.57
C THR A 4 3.36 -23.69 4.61
N THR A 5 3.98 -24.77 4.13
CA THR A 5 5.02 -24.70 3.10
C THR A 5 4.38 -24.87 1.73
N LEU A 6 4.54 -23.88 0.87
CA LEU A 6 4.05 -23.98 -0.51
C LEU A 6 4.95 -24.90 -1.34
N PRO A 7 4.37 -25.76 -2.18
CA PRO A 7 5.16 -26.55 -3.12
C PRO A 7 5.96 -25.65 -4.08
N HIS A 8 7.18 -26.08 -4.41
CA HIS A 8 8.05 -25.35 -5.34
C HIS A 8 7.40 -25.12 -6.70
N SER A 9 6.61 -26.08 -7.18
CA SER A 9 5.88 -25.98 -8.44
C SER A 9 4.88 -24.82 -8.45
N LEU A 10 4.22 -24.52 -7.33
CA LEU A 10 3.33 -23.36 -7.23
C LEU A 10 4.08 -22.05 -7.29
N LEU A 11 5.25 -21.99 -6.67
CA LEU A 11 6.09 -20.78 -6.72
C LEU A 11 6.63 -20.54 -8.13
N GLN A 12 6.99 -21.58 -8.85
CA GLN A 12 7.47 -21.49 -10.24
C GLN A 12 6.36 -21.07 -11.21
N ALA A 13 5.10 -21.35 -10.88
CA ALA A 13 3.96 -20.94 -11.69
C ALA A 13 3.63 -19.45 -11.57
N MET A 14 4.20 -18.76 -10.59
CA MET A 14 3.98 -17.32 -10.43
C MET A 14 4.75 -16.54 -11.49
N THR A 15 4.08 -15.53 -12.07
CA THR A 15 4.69 -14.63 -13.03
C THR A 15 4.49 -13.19 -12.57
N TRP A 16 5.48 -12.34 -12.82
CA TRP A 16 5.40 -10.93 -12.52
C TRP A 16 4.57 -10.22 -13.60
N ARG A 17 3.66 -9.38 -13.14
CA ARG A 17 2.83 -8.54 -13.99
C ARG A 17 2.82 -7.13 -13.44
N CYS A 18 3.13 -6.15 -14.27
CA CYS A 18 3.02 -4.74 -13.87
C CYS A 18 1.55 -4.35 -13.87
N ILE A 19 1.05 -3.93 -12.71
CA ILE A 19 -0.34 -3.49 -12.56
C ILE A 19 -0.44 -1.97 -12.40
N GLY A 20 0.65 -1.25 -12.68
CA GLY A 20 0.67 0.20 -12.57
C GLY A 20 0.83 0.70 -11.15
N PRO A 21 0.51 1.99 -10.90
CA PRO A 21 0.14 2.97 -11.91
C PRO A 21 1.34 3.36 -12.78
N SER A 22 1.06 3.96 -13.95
CA SER A 22 2.11 4.45 -14.84
C SER A 22 2.84 5.67 -14.26
N ARG A 23 2.18 6.38 -13.35
CA ARG A 23 2.73 7.49 -12.58
C ARG A 23 2.30 7.38 -11.13
N GLY A 24 3.21 7.54 -10.22
CA GLY A 24 2.89 7.42 -8.78
C GLY A 24 4.01 7.95 -7.89
N GLY A 25 5.16 8.25 -8.46
CA GLY A 25 6.33 8.64 -7.71
C GLY A 25 7.01 7.46 -7.06
N ARG A 26 7.76 7.72 -5.99
CA ARG A 26 8.51 6.68 -5.28
C ARG A 26 7.59 5.96 -4.30
N VAL A 27 7.27 4.71 -4.59
CA VAL A 27 6.43 3.86 -3.75
C VAL A 27 7.29 3.19 -2.68
N VAL A 28 6.90 3.34 -1.42
CA VAL A 28 7.62 2.75 -0.28
C VAL A 28 6.74 1.85 0.58
N ALA A 29 5.43 1.81 0.33
CA ALA A 29 4.51 0.98 1.09
C ALA A 29 3.45 0.39 0.16
N VAL A 30 3.13 -0.88 0.38
CA VAL A 30 2.07 -1.58 -0.36
C VAL A 30 1.26 -2.42 0.62
N ALA A 31 -0.03 -2.57 0.34
CA ALA A 31 -0.92 -3.43 1.12
C ALA A 31 -2.05 -3.95 0.22
N GLY A 32 -2.53 -5.14 0.52
CA GLY A 32 -3.67 -5.73 -0.17
C GLY A 32 -4.81 -5.98 0.80
N ASP A 33 -6.03 -6.05 0.27
CA ASP A 33 -7.20 -6.49 1.03
C ASP A 33 -7.19 -8.02 1.08
N PRO A 34 -7.11 -8.64 2.28
CA PRO A 34 -7.05 -10.09 2.39
C PRO A 34 -8.33 -10.81 1.95
N HIS A 35 -9.45 -10.08 1.83
CA HIS A 35 -10.75 -10.64 1.45
C HIS A 35 -11.14 -10.36 0.00
N ASN A 36 -10.42 -9.46 -0.69
CA ASN A 36 -10.76 -9.09 -2.07
C ASN A 36 -9.48 -8.99 -2.92
N PRO A 37 -9.23 -9.96 -3.82
CA PRO A 37 -8.01 -9.99 -4.62
C PRO A 37 -7.90 -8.88 -5.66
N ALA A 38 -8.94 -8.08 -5.86
CA ALA A 38 -8.90 -6.94 -6.78
C ALA A 38 -8.51 -5.63 -6.09
N VAL A 39 -8.42 -5.60 -4.75
CA VAL A 39 -8.17 -4.37 -3.98
C VAL A 39 -6.75 -4.34 -3.46
N TYR A 40 -6.03 -3.29 -3.83
CA TYR A 40 -4.66 -3.02 -3.38
C TYR A 40 -4.48 -1.53 -3.08
N TYR A 41 -3.50 -1.26 -2.24
CA TYR A 41 -3.12 0.10 -1.88
C TYR A 41 -1.62 0.27 -2.04
N PHE A 42 -1.17 1.46 -2.39
CA PHE A 42 0.23 1.83 -2.22
C PHE A 42 0.36 3.22 -1.62
N GLY A 43 1.44 3.41 -0.89
CA GLY A 43 1.81 4.71 -0.33
C GLY A 43 3.06 5.24 -1.02
N ALA A 44 3.01 6.48 -1.44
CA ALA A 44 4.10 7.12 -2.15
C ALA A 44 4.72 8.24 -1.32
N VAL A 45 6.03 8.45 -1.48
CA VAL A 45 6.72 9.62 -0.94
C VAL A 45 6.22 10.84 -1.71
N ALA A 46 5.62 11.79 -0.96
CA ALA A 46 5.00 12.99 -1.51
C ALA A 46 3.80 12.75 -2.44
N GLY A 47 3.28 11.51 -2.50
CA GLY A 47 2.16 11.17 -3.38
C GLY A 47 0.89 10.69 -2.67
N GLY A 48 0.93 10.48 -1.36
CA GLY A 48 -0.21 10.01 -0.58
C GLY A 48 -0.52 8.54 -0.77
N VAL A 49 -1.75 8.15 -0.43
CA VAL A 49 -2.25 6.77 -0.56
C VAL A 49 -3.13 6.64 -1.80
N TRP A 50 -2.86 5.62 -2.58
CA TRP A 50 -3.60 5.29 -3.80
C TRP A 50 -4.25 3.92 -3.66
N LYS A 51 -5.43 3.77 -4.22
CA LYS A 51 -6.23 2.54 -4.17
C LYS A 51 -6.64 2.11 -5.56
N THR A 52 -6.54 0.81 -5.81
CA THR A 52 -7.22 0.16 -6.94
C THR A 52 -8.27 -0.80 -6.41
N ASP A 53 -9.40 -0.93 -7.11
CA ASP A 53 -10.42 -1.95 -6.86
C ASP A 53 -10.72 -2.79 -8.09
N ASP A 54 -9.89 -2.68 -9.11
CA ASP A 54 -10.01 -3.42 -10.38
C ASP A 54 -8.70 -4.11 -10.75
N ALA A 55 -7.95 -4.57 -9.74
CA ALA A 55 -6.70 -5.33 -9.89
C ALA A 55 -5.61 -4.54 -10.64
N GLY A 56 -5.57 -3.22 -10.45
CA GLY A 56 -4.52 -2.35 -10.99
C GLY A 56 -4.82 -1.73 -12.35
N ARG A 57 -6.02 -1.92 -12.88
CA ARG A 57 -6.40 -1.28 -14.16
C ARG A 57 -6.55 0.22 -14.02
N SER A 58 -7.08 0.66 -12.88
CA SER A 58 -7.17 2.08 -12.55
C SER A 58 -6.81 2.31 -11.08
N TRP A 59 -6.26 3.49 -10.79
CA TRP A 59 -5.85 3.89 -9.46
C TRP A 59 -6.41 5.28 -9.15
N ARG A 60 -6.85 5.49 -7.90
CA ARG A 60 -7.31 6.80 -7.45
C ARG A 60 -6.64 7.16 -6.14
N ASN A 61 -6.34 8.44 -5.96
CA ASN A 61 -5.82 8.95 -4.70
C ASN A 61 -6.96 9.02 -3.69
N VAL A 62 -6.75 8.43 -2.50
CA VAL A 62 -7.79 8.36 -1.46
C VAL A 62 -7.44 9.20 -0.23
N SER A 63 -6.30 9.89 -0.22
CA SER A 63 -5.80 10.55 0.98
C SER A 63 -5.62 12.06 0.87
N ASP A 64 -5.73 12.66 -0.30
CA ASP A 64 -5.35 14.06 -0.55
C ASP A 64 -6.06 15.06 0.37
N LYS A 65 -7.27 14.75 0.82
CA LYS A 65 -8.06 15.65 1.66
C LYS A 65 -7.82 15.46 3.17
N PHE A 66 -7.07 14.44 3.55
CA PHE A 66 -7.01 14.02 4.96
C PHE A 66 -5.64 14.17 5.60
N PHE A 67 -4.58 14.05 4.81
CA PHE A 67 -3.22 14.08 5.35
C PHE A 67 -2.63 15.48 5.31
N LYS A 68 -1.96 15.87 6.39
CA LYS A 68 -1.18 17.10 6.43
C LYS A 68 0.13 16.98 5.67
N SER A 69 0.67 15.76 5.60
CA SER A 69 1.85 15.41 4.83
C SER A 69 1.46 14.40 3.76
N ALA A 70 2.05 14.49 2.59
CA ALA A 70 1.78 13.55 1.50
C ALA A 70 2.67 12.31 1.52
N SER A 71 3.70 12.29 2.38
CA SER A 71 4.66 11.18 2.41
C SER A 71 4.15 10.02 3.26
N VAL A 72 3.99 8.85 2.65
CA VAL A 72 3.50 7.63 3.29
C VAL A 72 4.63 6.63 3.34
N GLY A 73 5.01 6.21 4.55
CA GLY A 73 6.11 5.27 4.77
C GLY A 73 5.69 3.84 5.05
N ALA A 74 4.44 3.63 5.50
CA ALA A 74 3.92 2.31 5.83
C ALA A 74 2.41 2.25 5.64
N LEU A 75 1.90 1.10 5.23
CA LEU A 75 0.46 0.84 5.10
C LEU A 75 0.14 -0.54 5.66
N ALA A 76 -1.02 -0.68 6.30
CA ALA A 76 -1.55 -1.96 6.74
C ALA A 76 -3.07 -1.97 6.62
N VAL A 77 -3.60 -3.08 6.13
CA VAL A 77 -5.05 -3.34 6.09
C VAL A 77 -5.35 -4.39 7.15
N SER A 78 -6.41 -4.18 7.94
CA SER A 78 -6.81 -5.13 8.96
C SER A 78 -7.32 -6.42 8.33
N ASP A 79 -6.84 -7.57 8.83
CA ASP A 79 -7.29 -8.88 8.36
C ASP A 79 -8.76 -9.16 8.72
N SER A 80 -9.22 -8.64 9.85
CA SER A 80 -10.58 -8.88 10.34
C SER A 80 -11.60 -7.93 9.75
N ASP A 81 -11.17 -6.73 9.32
CA ASP A 81 -12.05 -5.71 8.75
C ASP A 81 -11.30 -4.93 7.66
N PRO A 82 -11.52 -5.23 6.38
CA PRO A 82 -10.79 -4.58 5.28
C PRO A 82 -11.10 -3.10 5.12
N ASN A 83 -12.11 -2.56 5.81
CA ASN A 83 -12.36 -1.12 5.84
C ASN A 83 -11.42 -0.38 6.78
N VAL A 84 -10.71 -1.11 7.66
CA VAL A 84 -9.78 -0.51 8.60
C VAL A 84 -8.38 -0.54 8.01
N ILE A 85 -7.83 0.65 7.78
CA ILE A 85 -6.53 0.85 7.16
C ILE A 85 -5.71 1.81 8.03
N TYR A 86 -4.45 1.47 8.24
CA TYR A 86 -3.50 2.33 8.94
C TYR A 86 -2.46 2.84 7.97
N ALA A 87 -2.13 4.12 8.07
CA ALA A 87 -1.07 4.74 7.29
C ALA A 87 -0.07 5.42 8.22
N GLY A 88 1.17 4.98 8.19
CA GLY A 88 2.28 5.63 8.88
C GLY A 88 2.90 6.65 7.96
N MET A 89 2.94 7.92 8.41
CA MET A 89 3.44 9.01 7.60
C MET A 89 4.93 9.20 7.77
N GLY A 90 5.57 9.74 6.76
CA GLY A 90 7.01 9.98 6.73
C GLY A 90 7.74 9.07 5.76
N GLU A 91 9.05 9.12 5.81
CA GLU A 91 9.91 8.33 4.94
C GLU A 91 10.83 7.44 5.79
N SER A 92 10.72 6.14 5.62
CA SER A 92 11.48 5.17 6.41
C SER A 92 12.90 4.92 5.86
N THR A 93 13.15 5.27 4.61
CA THR A 93 14.42 5.03 3.93
C THR A 93 15.39 6.16 4.19
N ILE A 94 16.61 5.84 4.62
CA ILE A 94 17.66 6.83 4.85
C ILE A 94 18.17 7.33 3.50
N ARG A 95 18.14 8.66 3.33
CA ARG A 95 18.71 9.34 2.17
C ARG A 95 18.95 10.83 2.50
N THR A 96 19.51 11.56 1.55
CA THR A 96 19.91 12.96 1.74
C THR A 96 18.72 13.89 2.03
N ASP A 97 17.56 13.63 1.43
CA ASP A 97 16.37 14.47 1.53
C ASP A 97 15.17 13.60 1.97
N VAL A 98 14.99 13.48 3.28
CA VAL A 98 13.96 12.65 3.90
C VAL A 98 12.78 13.51 4.30
N SER A 99 11.57 13.09 3.91
CA SER A 99 10.32 13.76 4.26
C SER A 99 9.95 13.54 5.73
N TYR A 100 9.35 14.56 6.34
CA TYR A 100 8.89 14.49 7.71
C TYR A 100 7.73 13.53 7.89
N GLY A 101 7.69 12.91 9.06
CA GLY A 101 6.53 12.15 9.52
C GLY A 101 5.44 13.08 10.08
N ASP A 102 4.24 12.56 10.16
CA ASP A 102 3.07 13.25 10.74
C ASP A 102 2.22 12.25 11.53
N GLY A 103 2.85 11.23 12.11
CA GLY A 103 2.20 10.23 12.92
C GLY A 103 1.56 9.11 12.11
N VAL A 104 0.62 8.41 12.76
CA VAL A 104 -0.11 7.29 12.17
C VAL A 104 -1.58 7.67 12.04
N TYR A 105 -2.14 7.46 10.86
CA TYR A 105 -3.55 7.70 10.57
C TYR A 105 -4.28 6.38 10.46
N LYS A 106 -5.54 6.37 10.89
CA LYS A 106 -6.44 5.22 10.77
C LYS A 106 -7.68 5.65 10.00
N SER A 107 -8.03 4.86 8.99
CA SER A 107 -9.32 4.98 8.28
C SER A 107 -10.23 3.83 8.71
N THR A 108 -11.52 4.10 8.81
CA THR A 108 -12.54 3.11 9.15
C THR A 108 -13.59 2.95 8.04
N ASP A 109 -13.39 3.58 6.90
CA ASP A 109 -14.34 3.55 5.79
C ASP A 109 -13.68 3.19 4.42
#